data_e01c9a35a93de6ed4a429e8e77c2022a
#
_entry.id   e01c9a35a93de6ed4a429e8e77c2022a
#
_cell.length_a   1.000
_cell.length_b   1.000
_cell.length_c   1.000
_cell.angle_alpha   90.00
_cell.angle_beta   90.00
_cell.angle_gamma   90.00
#
_symmetry.space_group_name_H-M   'P 1'
#
loop_
_entity.id
_entity.type
_entity.pdbx_description
1 polymer ?
#
loop_
_entity_poly.entity_id
_entity_poly.type
_entity_poly.pdbx_seq_one_letter_code
_entity_poly.pdbx_strand_id
1 'polypeptide(L)'
;MTVHTLIRALPKAELHVHIEGTFEPELMFAIAGRNGVSIPYADVDAVRRAYDFHNLQSFLDIYYAAAAVLLHEQDFYDLTTAYFVRCREDNVVHTEIFFDPQTHTARGVPFETVINGITRARLEAQEKWGISSRLIMCFLRHLSEESAFETLAQAQPFRRHIDGIGLDSGELGNPPSKFERVFAQARAQGFPAVAHAGEEGPPEYVWEALDLLKVVRIDHGVRSEEDETLMQRLIAEQMPLTVCPLSNLKLKVVGDLSRHNLRRMLECGVLVTVNSDDPAYFGGYLNQNFIELADALDLNEADIRTLCKNSFKASFLNEEEKVKRYAEIDGIHV
;
A
#
# COMPACT_ATOMS: atom_id res chain seq x y z
N MET A 1 -24.43 -15.18 -12.17
CA MET A 1 -22.97 -15.21 -12.08
C MET A 1 -22.57 -14.88 -10.65
N THR A 2 -21.43 -15.36 -10.16
CA THR A 2 -21.05 -15.09 -8.76
C THR A 2 -20.32 -13.75 -8.64
N VAL A 3 -20.38 -13.10 -7.48
CA VAL A 3 -19.62 -11.90 -7.14
C VAL A 3 -18.12 -12.13 -7.36
N HIS A 4 -17.60 -13.32 -7.08
CA HIS A 4 -16.19 -13.68 -7.32
C HIS A 4 -15.80 -13.61 -8.81
N THR A 5 -16.68 -14.05 -9.72
CA THR A 5 -16.42 -13.93 -11.17
C THR A 5 -16.34 -12.48 -11.59
N LEU A 6 -17.22 -11.64 -11.07
CA LEU A 6 -17.20 -10.20 -11.30
C LEU A 6 -15.92 -9.55 -10.78
N ILE A 7 -15.52 -9.85 -9.53
CA ILE A 7 -14.26 -9.33 -8.93
C ILE A 7 -13.06 -9.62 -9.83
N ARG A 8 -12.95 -10.85 -10.35
CA ARG A 8 -11.82 -11.24 -11.23
C ARG A 8 -11.86 -10.53 -12.59
N ALA A 9 -13.06 -10.25 -13.12
CA ALA A 9 -13.24 -9.63 -14.42
C ALA A 9 -13.01 -8.12 -14.41
N LEU A 10 -13.38 -7.43 -13.33
CA LEU A 10 -13.30 -5.98 -13.26
C LEU A 10 -11.85 -5.48 -13.23
N PRO A 11 -11.50 -4.42 -14.00
CA PRO A 11 -10.24 -3.72 -13.82
C PRO A 11 -10.22 -3.00 -12.46
N LYS A 12 -9.06 -3.02 -11.81
CA LYS A 12 -8.85 -2.43 -10.49
C LYS A 12 -7.61 -1.53 -10.49
N ALA A 13 -7.60 -0.54 -9.62
CA ALA A 13 -6.38 0.12 -9.18
C ALA A 13 -6.02 -0.35 -7.77
N GLU A 14 -4.75 -0.61 -7.52
CA GLU A 14 -4.22 -0.87 -6.19
C GLU A 14 -3.42 0.33 -5.72
N LEU A 15 -3.83 0.95 -4.64
CA LEU A 15 -3.32 2.25 -4.20
C LEU A 15 -2.51 2.16 -2.90
N HIS A 16 -2.45 0.95 -2.31
CA HIS A 16 -1.78 0.72 -1.06
C HIS A 16 -1.15 -0.67 -1.08
N VAL A 17 0.09 -0.71 -1.50
CA VAL A 17 0.94 -1.89 -1.50
C VAL A 17 2.38 -1.47 -1.27
N HIS A 18 3.04 -2.09 -0.28
CA HIS A 18 4.47 -1.92 -0.06
C HIS A 18 5.24 -2.89 -0.96
N ILE A 19 6.20 -2.38 -1.73
CA ILE A 19 6.94 -3.26 -2.65
C ILE A 19 7.68 -4.35 -1.89
N GLU A 20 8.26 -4.03 -0.75
CA GLU A 20 8.90 -4.98 0.14
C GLU A 20 7.91 -6.02 0.70
N GLY A 21 6.65 -5.65 0.85
CA GLY A 21 5.55 -6.50 1.29
C GLY A 21 5.04 -7.48 0.25
N THR A 22 5.49 -7.36 -0.99
CA THR A 22 5.22 -8.31 -2.07
C THR A 22 6.26 -9.43 -2.13
N PHE A 23 7.21 -9.46 -1.19
CA PHE A 23 8.36 -10.34 -1.22
C PHE A 23 8.00 -11.77 -0.79
N GLU A 24 7.60 -12.58 -1.75
CA GLU A 24 7.28 -14.00 -1.55
C GLU A 24 8.49 -14.80 -1.06
N PRO A 25 8.31 -15.75 -0.14
CA PRO A 25 9.40 -16.55 0.43
C PRO A 25 10.26 -17.27 -0.60
N GLU A 26 9.68 -17.75 -1.69
CA GLU A 26 10.43 -18.43 -2.77
C GLU A 26 11.43 -17.48 -3.43
N LEU A 27 11.03 -16.26 -3.73
CA LEU A 27 11.90 -15.25 -4.31
C LEU A 27 12.95 -14.80 -3.30
N MET A 28 12.59 -14.68 -2.02
CA MET A 28 13.51 -14.36 -0.94
C MET A 28 14.64 -15.38 -0.86
N PHE A 29 14.34 -16.68 -0.88
CA PHE A 29 15.38 -17.74 -0.89
C PHE A 29 16.24 -17.70 -2.15
N ALA A 30 15.65 -17.45 -3.32
CA ALA A 30 16.39 -17.36 -4.58
C ALA A 30 17.38 -16.18 -4.55
N ILE A 31 16.95 -15.00 -4.10
CA ILE A 31 17.80 -13.81 -3.98
C ILE A 31 18.86 -13.99 -2.89
N ALA A 32 18.50 -14.53 -1.73
CA ALA A 32 19.44 -14.82 -0.67
C ALA A 32 20.57 -15.76 -1.14
N GLY A 33 20.22 -16.83 -1.86
CA GLY A 33 21.21 -17.74 -2.45
C GLY A 33 22.14 -17.05 -3.46
N ARG A 34 21.58 -16.19 -4.33
CA ARG A 34 22.35 -15.38 -5.28
C ARG A 34 23.34 -14.44 -4.60
N ASN A 35 22.90 -13.80 -3.52
CA ASN A 35 23.66 -12.79 -2.81
C ASN A 35 24.55 -13.35 -1.69
N GLY A 36 24.49 -14.67 -1.46
CA GLY A 36 25.25 -15.31 -0.37
C GLY A 36 24.83 -14.85 1.03
N VAL A 37 23.55 -14.43 1.17
CA VAL A 37 22.98 -13.98 2.47
C VAL A 37 22.30 -15.15 3.16
N SER A 38 22.62 -15.36 4.45
CA SER A 38 21.94 -16.37 5.26
C SER A 38 20.58 -15.86 5.72
N ILE A 39 19.55 -16.70 5.57
CA ILE A 39 18.22 -16.46 6.10
C ILE A 39 18.06 -17.31 7.37
N PRO A 40 17.44 -16.79 8.46
CA PRO A 40 17.29 -17.52 9.72
C PRO A 40 16.17 -18.59 9.69
N TYR A 41 15.80 -19.06 8.50
CA TYR A 41 14.78 -20.07 8.28
C TYR A 41 15.34 -21.21 7.44
N ALA A 42 14.93 -22.46 7.74
CA ALA A 42 15.41 -23.65 7.04
C ALA A 42 14.89 -23.76 5.61
N ASP A 43 13.66 -23.33 5.39
CA ASP A 43 12.94 -23.45 4.12
C ASP A 43 11.77 -22.44 4.03
N VAL A 44 11.14 -22.40 2.85
CA VAL A 44 9.97 -21.56 2.55
C VAL A 44 8.81 -21.81 3.53
N ASP A 45 8.56 -23.07 3.88
CA ASP A 45 7.47 -23.41 4.79
C ASP A 45 7.75 -22.91 6.21
N ALA A 46 9.01 -22.89 6.63
CA ALA A 46 9.41 -22.32 7.93
C ALA A 46 9.15 -20.81 7.98
N VAL A 47 9.39 -20.08 6.87
CA VAL A 47 9.03 -18.66 6.77
C VAL A 47 7.52 -18.48 6.88
N ARG A 48 6.73 -19.23 6.10
CA ARG A 48 5.27 -19.13 6.14
C ARG A 48 4.68 -19.44 7.52
N ARG A 49 5.27 -20.40 8.26
CA ARG A 49 4.86 -20.68 9.65
C ARG A 49 5.17 -19.53 10.59
N ALA A 50 6.18 -18.71 10.29
CA ALA A 50 6.52 -17.55 11.10
C ALA A 50 5.55 -16.36 10.90
N TYR A 51 4.69 -16.40 9.88
CA TYR A 51 3.69 -15.37 9.60
C TYR A 51 2.45 -15.47 10.52
N ASP A 52 2.66 -15.78 11.78
CA ASP A 52 1.64 -15.75 12.84
C ASP A 52 1.84 -14.50 13.72
N PHE A 53 1.36 -13.37 13.18
CA PHE A 53 1.55 -12.07 13.79
C PHE A 53 0.55 -11.81 14.92
N HIS A 54 1.02 -11.08 15.94
CA HIS A 54 0.21 -10.70 17.08
C HIS A 54 -0.22 -9.23 17.04
N ASN A 55 0.54 -8.40 16.34
CA ASN A 55 0.34 -6.97 16.12
C ASN A 55 1.28 -6.48 15.00
N LEU A 56 1.19 -5.20 14.64
CA LEU A 56 2.03 -4.57 13.63
C LEU A 56 3.54 -4.74 13.93
N GLN A 57 3.98 -4.57 15.18
CA GLN A 57 5.41 -4.68 15.52
C GLN A 57 5.97 -6.08 15.23
N SER A 58 5.22 -7.15 15.57
CA SER A 58 5.67 -8.53 15.31
C SER A 58 5.78 -8.86 13.82
N PHE A 59 4.99 -8.19 12.96
CA PHE A 59 5.13 -8.23 11.51
C PHE A 59 6.38 -7.48 11.05
N LEU A 60 6.57 -6.24 11.48
CA LEU A 60 7.70 -5.41 11.08
C LEU A 60 9.06 -6.04 11.37
N ASP A 61 9.18 -6.78 12.48
CA ASP A 61 10.40 -7.49 12.84
C ASP A 61 10.81 -8.53 11.78
N ILE A 62 9.84 -9.24 11.20
CA ILE A 62 10.07 -10.22 10.12
C ILE A 62 10.28 -9.52 8.78
N TYR A 63 9.48 -8.52 8.49
CA TYR A 63 9.52 -7.72 7.27
C TYR A 63 10.90 -7.09 7.04
N TYR A 64 11.44 -6.38 8.03
CA TYR A 64 12.77 -5.77 7.91
C TYR A 64 13.89 -6.81 7.83
N ALA A 65 13.76 -7.95 8.51
CA ALA A 65 14.73 -9.04 8.41
C ALA A 65 14.73 -9.66 6.99
N ALA A 66 13.56 -9.83 6.38
CA ALA A 66 13.43 -10.34 5.02
C ALA A 66 14.04 -9.37 3.98
N ALA A 67 13.81 -8.06 4.14
CA ALA A 67 14.38 -7.04 3.28
C ALA A 67 15.92 -7.04 3.25
N ALA A 68 16.58 -7.65 4.25
CA ALA A 68 18.04 -7.69 4.36
C ALA A 68 18.74 -8.43 3.19
N VAL A 69 18.04 -9.28 2.45
CA VAL A 69 18.61 -9.98 1.29
C VAL A 69 18.68 -9.13 0.02
N LEU A 70 17.96 -8.01 -0.04
CA LEU A 70 17.92 -7.09 -1.18
C LEU A 70 19.15 -6.17 -1.14
N LEU A 71 20.12 -6.39 -2.01
CA LEU A 71 21.41 -5.69 -2.02
C LEU A 71 21.71 -4.99 -3.34
N HIS A 72 21.23 -5.50 -4.46
CA HIS A 72 21.58 -5.06 -5.80
C HIS A 72 20.36 -4.57 -6.58
N GLU A 73 20.55 -3.71 -7.56
CA GLU A 73 19.50 -3.21 -8.44
C GLU A 73 18.64 -4.35 -9.03
N GLN A 74 19.29 -5.48 -9.38
CA GLN A 74 18.60 -6.64 -9.92
C GLN A 74 17.60 -7.25 -8.90
N ASP A 75 17.88 -7.17 -7.61
CA ASP A 75 17.00 -7.71 -6.57
C ASP A 75 15.68 -6.92 -6.49
N PHE A 76 15.78 -5.60 -6.56
CA PHE A 76 14.60 -4.72 -6.58
C PHE A 76 13.82 -4.83 -7.90
N TYR A 77 14.52 -5.04 -9.01
CA TYR A 77 13.87 -5.31 -10.28
C TYR A 77 13.11 -6.65 -10.26
N ASP A 78 13.73 -7.72 -9.76
CA ASP A 78 13.10 -9.05 -9.69
C ASP A 78 11.87 -9.02 -8.77
N LEU A 79 11.97 -8.39 -7.60
CA LEU A 79 10.89 -8.19 -6.65
C LEU A 79 9.72 -7.45 -7.31
N THR A 80 10.01 -6.30 -7.90
CA THR A 80 8.97 -5.45 -8.52
C THR A 80 8.34 -6.13 -9.73
N THR A 81 9.12 -6.87 -10.53
CA THR A 81 8.61 -7.64 -11.66
C THR A 81 7.68 -8.75 -11.20
N ALA A 82 8.03 -9.46 -10.12
CA ALA A 82 7.17 -10.49 -9.53
C ALA A 82 5.81 -9.91 -9.09
N TYR A 83 5.81 -8.73 -8.47
CA TYR A 83 4.58 -8.03 -8.13
C TYR A 83 3.73 -7.69 -9.37
N PHE A 84 4.32 -7.18 -10.44
CA PHE A 84 3.56 -6.87 -11.66
C PHE A 84 2.97 -8.11 -12.36
N VAL A 85 3.59 -9.28 -12.19
CA VAL A 85 2.96 -10.56 -12.61
C VAL A 85 1.66 -10.80 -11.83
N ARG A 86 1.65 -10.57 -10.52
CA ARG A 86 0.44 -10.65 -9.68
C ARG A 86 -0.62 -9.61 -10.06
N CYS A 87 -0.20 -8.38 -10.34
CA CYS A 87 -1.11 -7.34 -10.86
C CYS A 87 -1.87 -7.82 -12.11
N ARG A 88 -1.15 -8.44 -13.04
CA ARG A 88 -1.75 -8.99 -14.27
C ARG A 88 -2.73 -10.12 -13.97
N GLU A 89 -2.39 -11.05 -13.07
CA GLU A 89 -3.26 -12.15 -12.65
C GLU A 89 -4.55 -11.64 -12.00
N ASP A 90 -4.45 -10.55 -11.24
CA ASP A 90 -5.56 -9.94 -10.51
C ASP A 90 -6.33 -8.87 -11.32
N ASN A 91 -5.99 -8.65 -12.58
CA ASN A 91 -6.56 -7.59 -13.42
C ASN A 91 -6.41 -6.19 -12.79
N VAL A 92 -5.26 -5.96 -12.14
CA VAL A 92 -4.83 -4.63 -11.69
C VAL A 92 -4.22 -3.91 -12.89
N VAL A 93 -4.82 -2.81 -13.31
CA VAL A 93 -4.42 -2.03 -14.50
C VAL A 93 -3.68 -0.75 -14.15
N HIS A 94 -3.70 -0.38 -12.87
CA HIS A 94 -2.97 0.74 -12.29
C HIS A 94 -2.57 0.40 -10.86
N THR A 95 -1.36 0.81 -10.45
CA THR A 95 -0.92 0.63 -9.06
C THR A 95 -0.11 1.83 -8.56
N GLU A 96 -0.25 2.15 -7.27
CA GLU A 96 0.51 3.19 -6.58
C GLU A 96 1.28 2.52 -5.44
N ILE A 97 2.58 2.34 -5.68
CA ILE A 97 3.43 1.47 -4.91
C ILE A 97 4.21 2.29 -3.89
N PHE A 98 4.16 1.89 -2.61
CA PHE A 98 5.03 2.39 -1.57
C PHE A 98 6.40 1.70 -1.63
N PHE A 99 7.45 2.42 -1.27
CA PHE A 99 8.77 1.87 -1.02
C PHE A 99 9.48 2.63 0.09
N ASP A 100 10.30 1.90 0.86
CA ASP A 100 10.95 2.38 2.07
C ASP A 100 12.46 2.52 1.89
N PRO A 101 12.97 3.62 1.30
CA PRO A 101 14.41 3.73 1.07
C PRO A 101 15.24 3.63 2.35
N GLN A 102 14.73 4.09 3.50
CA GLN A 102 15.44 4.03 4.79
C GLN A 102 15.70 2.59 5.25
N THR A 103 14.82 1.64 4.94
CA THR A 103 15.02 0.21 5.20
C THR A 103 16.29 -0.32 4.53
N HIS A 104 16.66 0.24 3.38
CA HIS A 104 17.80 -0.19 2.58
C HIS A 104 19.04 0.66 2.82
N THR A 105 18.91 1.99 2.85
CA THR A 105 20.05 2.91 3.01
C THR A 105 20.70 2.79 4.39
N ALA A 106 19.93 2.48 5.44
CA ALA A 106 20.46 2.18 6.78
C ALA A 106 21.41 0.97 6.80
N ARG A 107 21.30 0.06 5.81
CA ARG A 107 22.15 -1.11 5.63
C ARG A 107 23.29 -0.89 4.61
N GLY A 108 23.45 0.34 4.11
CA GLY A 108 24.47 0.71 3.12
C GLY A 108 24.09 0.42 1.66
N VAL A 109 22.84 0.04 1.36
CA VAL A 109 22.34 -0.06 -0.02
C VAL A 109 22.06 1.36 -0.53
N PRO A 110 22.68 1.82 -1.63
CA PRO A 110 22.47 3.16 -2.13
C PRO A 110 21.01 3.40 -2.55
N PHE A 111 20.48 4.61 -2.30
CA PHE A 111 19.14 5.02 -2.75
C PHE A 111 18.95 4.76 -4.26
N GLU A 112 19.96 5.08 -5.06
CA GLU A 112 20.00 4.85 -6.51
C GLU A 112 19.75 3.38 -6.87
N THR A 113 20.34 2.44 -6.16
CA THR A 113 20.18 0.99 -6.36
C THR A 113 18.71 0.57 -6.22
N VAL A 114 18.05 1.07 -5.18
CA VAL A 114 16.64 0.77 -4.90
C VAL A 114 15.73 1.32 -6.01
N ILE A 115 15.82 2.63 -6.23
CA ILE A 115 14.89 3.31 -7.15
C ILE A 115 15.09 2.90 -8.61
N ASN A 116 16.31 2.60 -9.03
CA ASN A 116 16.58 2.17 -10.41
C ASN A 116 15.99 0.79 -10.69
N GLY A 117 16.13 -0.16 -9.76
CA GLY A 117 15.55 -1.50 -9.91
C GLY A 117 14.02 -1.44 -10.01
N ILE A 118 13.37 -0.72 -9.10
CA ILE A 118 11.91 -0.52 -9.10
C ILE A 118 11.48 0.18 -10.40
N THR A 119 12.14 1.27 -10.77
CA THR A 119 11.76 2.06 -11.97
C THR A 119 11.87 1.25 -13.26
N ARG A 120 12.94 0.45 -13.40
CA ARG A 120 13.12 -0.41 -14.58
C ARG A 120 11.97 -1.40 -14.73
N ALA A 121 11.58 -2.07 -13.64
CA ALA A 121 10.46 -3.02 -13.66
C ALA A 121 9.12 -2.33 -13.96
N ARG A 122 8.87 -1.14 -13.39
CA ARG A 122 7.65 -0.35 -13.66
C ARG A 122 7.51 0.02 -15.15
N LEU A 123 8.60 0.52 -15.76
CA LEU A 123 8.61 0.90 -17.17
C LEU A 123 8.38 -0.32 -18.08
N GLU A 124 9.00 -1.44 -17.75
CA GLU A 124 8.83 -2.68 -18.50
C GLU A 124 7.40 -3.24 -18.36
N ALA A 125 6.80 -3.19 -17.18
CA ALA A 125 5.40 -3.59 -16.98
C ALA A 125 4.42 -2.71 -17.76
N GLN A 126 4.67 -1.41 -17.82
CA GLN A 126 3.88 -0.48 -18.64
C GLN A 126 4.00 -0.82 -20.14
N GLU A 127 5.20 -1.13 -20.61
CA GLU A 127 5.45 -1.46 -22.03
C GLU A 127 4.84 -2.81 -22.40
N LYS A 128 5.06 -3.85 -21.57
CA LYS A 128 4.67 -5.23 -21.89
C LYS A 128 3.19 -5.51 -21.63
N TRP A 129 2.63 -4.93 -20.59
CA TRP A 129 1.29 -5.28 -20.08
C TRP A 129 0.31 -4.11 -20.01
N GLY A 130 0.76 -2.90 -20.29
CA GLY A 130 -0.08 -1.70 -20.19
C GLY A 130 -0.48 -1.32 -18.76
N ILE A 131 0.19 -1.89 -17.75
CA ILE A 131 -0.10 -1.60 -16.35
C ILE A 131 0.61 -0.30 -15.98
N SER A 132 -0.17 0.77 -15.76
CA SER A 132 0.38 2.05 -15.30
C SER A 132 0.71 2.01 -13.80
N SER A 133 1.70 2.80 -13.38
CA SER A 133 2.07 2.84 -11.97
C SER A 133 2.55 4.21 -11.51
N ARG A 134 2.41 4.49 -10.21
CA ARG A 134 3.03 5.59 -9.49
C ARG A 134 3.90 5.04 -8.38
N LEU A 135 4.93 5.79 -7.99
CA LEU A 135 5.84 5.41 -6.92
C LEU A 135 5.77 6.44 -5.80
N ILE A 136 5.47 6.00 -4.60
CA ILE A 136 5.35 6.82 -3.40
C ILE A 136 6.49 6.46 -2.46
N MET A 137 7.33 7.43 -2.15
CA MET A 137 8.44 7.26 -1.21
C MET A 137 7.95 7.49 0.21
N CYS A 138 8.04 6.47 1.06
CA CYS A 138 7.63 6.57 2.45
C CYS A 138 8.76 6.96 3.38
N PHE A 139 8.41 7.66 4.45
CA PHE A 139 9.28 7.92 5.60
C PHE A 139 8.86 7.00 6.73
N LEU A 140 9.83 6.28 7.30
CA LEU A 140 9.62 5.38 8.43
C LEU A 140 9.41 6.19 9.71
N ARG A 141 8.17 6.19 10.23
CA ARG A 141 7.76 7.07 11.34
C ARG A 141 8.39 6.74 12.68
N HIS A 142 8.95 5.53 12.85
CA HIS A 142 9.71 5.19 14.06
C HIS A 142 11.09 5.85 14.08
N LEU A 143 11.60 6.36 12.95
CA LEU A 143 12.82 7.14 12.85
C LEU A 143 12.58 8.62 13.15
N SER A 144 13.62 9.44 13.16
CA SER A 144 13.50 10.88 13.37
C SER A 144 13.08 11.63 12.11
N GLU A 145 12.53 12.82 12.27
CA GLU A 145 12.21 13.71 11.15
C GLU A 145 13.47 14.13 10.38
N GLU A 146 14.63 14.25 11.09
CA GLU A 146 15.93 14.52 10.47
C GLU A 146 16.31 13.44 9.48
N SER A 147 16.11 12.15 9.81
CA SER A 147 16.31 11.04 8.88
C SER A 147 15.40 11.13 7.65
N ALA A 148 14.16 11.60 7.83
CA ALA A 148 13.25 11.84 6.70
C ALA A 148 13.74 13.00 5.80
N PHE A 149 14.32 14.08 6.37
CA PHE A 149 14.95 15.14 5.58
C PHE A 149 16.16 14.63 4.78
N GLU A 150 16.99 13.78 5.37
CA GLU A 150 18.12 13.16 4.65
C GLU A 150 17.61 12.30 3.48
N THR A 151 16.56 11.54 3.69
CA THR A 151 15.92 10.72 2.65
C THR A 151 15.32 11.59 1.54
N LEU A 152 14.64 12.68 1.90
CA LEU A 152 14.10 13.64 0.93
C LEU A 152 15.23 14.29 0.11
N ALA A 153 16.38 14.57 0.72
CA ALA A 153 17.55 15.09 0.00
C ALA A 153 18.13 14.04 -0.95
N GLN A 154 18.26 12.78 -0.55
CA GLN A 154 18.71 11.68 -1.41
C GLN A 154 17.79 11.44 -2.61
N ALA A 155 16.50 11.71 -2.46
CA ALA A 155 15.50 11.55 -3.52
C ALA A 155 15.61 12.61 -4.64
N GLN A 156 16.24 13.76 -4.40
CA GLN A 156 16.26 14.88 -5.35
C GLN A 156 16.79 14.53 -6.76
N PRO A 157 17.89 13.78 -6.93
CA PRO A 157 18.34 13.38 -8.26
C PRO A 157 17.34 12.50 -9.02
N PHE A 158 16.45 11.83 -8.29
CA PHE A 158 15.49 10.86 -8.79
C PHE A 158 14.05 11.40 -8.79
N ARG A 159 13.84 12.70 -8.56
CA ARG A 159 12.54 13.36 -8.42
C ARG A 159 11.53 12.96 -9.50
N ARG A 160 11.99 12.76 -10.73
CA ARG A 160 11.16 12.39 -11.89
C ARG A 160 10.55 10.97 -11.79
N HIS A 161 11.07 10.12 -10.91
CA HIS A 161 10.63 8.74 -10.72
C HIS A 161 9.74 8.55 -9.49
N ILE A 162 9.58 9.61 -8.68
CA ILE A 162 8.80 9.60 -7.45
C ILE A 162 7.57 10.48 -7.65
N ASP A 163 6.40 9.88 -7.49
CA ASP A 163 5.12 10.54 -7.77
C ASP A 163 4.47 11.14 -6.52
N GLY A 164 4.85 10.67 -5.32
CA GLY A 164 4.34 11.16 -4.04
C GLY A 164 5.25 10.80 -2.87
N ILE A 165 4.90 11.30 -1.69
CA ILE A 165 5.52 10.91 -0.42
C ILE A 165 4.49 10.33 0.53
N GLY A 166 4.94 9.39 1.39
CA GLY A 166 4.13 8.72 2.40
C GLY A 166 4.76 8.73 3.78
N LEU A 167 3.97 8.34 4.77
CA LEU A 167 4.39 8.08 6.14
C LEU A 167 3.88 6.70 6.55
N ASP A 168 4.75 5.81 6.99
CA ASP A 168 4.40 4.42 7.31
C ASP A 168 5.19 3.85 8.50
N SER A 169 5.16 2.52 8.68
CA SER A 169 5.76 1.80 9.81
C SER A 169 4.97 1.97 11.12
N GLY A 170 5.54 1.56 12.26
CA GLY A 170 4.87 1.48 13.56
C GLY A 170 4.15 2.76 13.98
N GLU A 171 2.83 2.73 13.99
CA GLU A 171 1.98 3.90 14.20
C GLU A 171 1.95 4.33 15.67
N LEU A 172 1.84 3.40 16.60
CA LEU A 172 1.69 3.70 18.02
C LEU A 172 2.90 4.45 18.59
N GLY A 173 2.66 5.60 19.19
CA GLY A 173 3.70 6.46 19.76
C GLY A 173 4.48 7.31 18.75
N ASN A 174 4.13 7.23 17.46
CA ASN A 174 4.76 8.00 16.38
C ASN A 174 3.72 8.82 15.61
N PRO A 175 3.16 9.88 16.20
CA PRO A 175 2.10 10.68 15.59
C PRO A 175 2.58 11.39 14.31
N PRO A 176 1.67 11.71 13.37
CA PRO A 176 1.99 12.46 12.16
C PRO A 176 2.63 13.83 12.42
N SER A 177 2.27 14.49 13.53
CA SER A 177 2.85 15.78 13.95
C SER A 177 4.38 15.78 14.05
N LYS A 178 4.99 14.61 14.29
CA LYS A 178 6.45 14.43 14.31
C LYS A 178 7.12 14.75 12.96
N PHE A 179 6.37 14.73 11.84
CA PHE A 179 6.88 14.86 10.47
C PHE A 179 6.34 16.09 9.73
N GLU A 180 5.75 17.05 10.45
CA GLU A 180 5.09 18.22 9.85
C GLU A 180 6.03 19.02 8.93
N ARG A 181 7.28 19.27 9.36
CA ARG A 181 8.23 20.11 8.62
C ARG A 181 8.72 19.45 7.33
N VAL A 182 9.05 18.15 7.38
CA VAL A 182 9.53 17.43 6.19
C VAL A 182 8.41 17.28 5.17
N PHE A 183 7.16 17.04 5.60
CA PHE A 183 6.00 17.00 4.70
C PHE A 183 5.72 18.39 4.09
N ALA A 184 5.83 19.46 4.87
CA ALA A 184 5.71 20.82 4.34
C ALA A 184 6.78 21.11 3.26
N GLN A 185 8.02 20.70 3.49
CA GLN A 185 9.10 20.85 2.51
C GLN A 185 8.85 20.00 1.24
N ALA A 186 8.42 18.76 1.38
CA ALA A 186 8.15 17.89 0.25
C ALA A 186 6.98 18.42 -0.61
N ARG A 187 5.90 18.90 0.03
CA ARG A 187 4.79 19.56 -0.69
C ARG A 187 5.24 20.83 -1.42
N ALA A 188 6.12 21.64 -0.80
CA ALA A 188 6.71 22.80 -1.45
C ALA A 188 7.54 22.44 -2.69
N GLN A 189 8.05 21.21 -2.76
CA GLN A 189 8.73 20.63 -3.93
C GLN A 189 7.76 19.99 -4.93
N GLY A 190 6.44 20.07 -4.69
CA GLY A 190 5.39 19.58 -5.58
C GLY A 190 5.05 18.09 -5.43
N PHE A 191 5.41 17.45 -4.32
CA PHE A 191 4.95 16.09 -4.03
C PHE A 191 3.55 16.11 -3.40
N PRO A 192 2.56 15.37 -3.91
CA PRO A 192 1.40 15.00 -3.15
C PRO A 192 1.82 14.13 -1.95
N ALA A 193 1.08 14.27 -0.85
CA ALA A 193 1.36 13.57 0.39
C ALA A 193 0.24 12.59 0.74
N VAL A 194 0.60 11.40 1.21
CA VAL A 194 -0.29 10.41 1.80
C VAL A 194 0.27 9.98 3.17
N ALA A 195 -0.52 9.36 4.01
CA ALA A 195 -0.01 8.86 5.29
C ALA A 195 -0.87 7.73 5.84
N HIS A 196 -0.22 6.72 6.41
CA HIS A 196 -0.87 5.75 7.29
C HIS A 196 -1.33 6.48 8.55
N ALA A 197 -2.62 6.43 8.83
CA ALA A 197 -3.21 7.00 10.03
C ALA A 197 -4.53 6.30 10.36
N GLY A 198 -4.73 5.98 11.64
CA GLY A 198 -5.94 5.29 12.08
C GLY A 198 -6.00 3.82 11.67
N GLU A 199 -4.86 3.15 11.57
CA GLU A 199 -4.74 1.68 11.54
C GLU A 199 -4.78 1.13 12.97
N GLU A 200 -3.70 1.30 13.73
CA GLU A 200 -3.61 1.03 15.16
C GLU A 200 -3.74 2.32 16.00
N GLY A 201 -3.32 3.44 15.46
CA GLY A 201 -3.36 4.76 16.09
C GLY A 201 -4.78 5.32 16.20
N PRO A 202 -5.00 6.25 17.14
CA PRO A 202 -6.33 6.80 17.39
C PRO A 202 -6.76 7.78 16.28
N PRO A 203 -8.06 8.19 16.24
CA PRO A 203 -8.58 9.16 15.26
C PRO A 203 -7.82 10.49 15.22
N GLU A 204 -7.20 10.91 16.34
CA GLU A 204 -6.35 12.09 16.40
C GLU A 204 -5.19 12.05 15.39
N TYR A 205 -4.64 10.86 15.09
CA TYR A 205 -3.59 10.73 14.08
C TYR A 205 -4.12 10.96 12.67
N VAL A 206 -5.37 10.62 12.40
CA VAL A 206 -6.03 10.97 11.13
C VAL A 206 -6.22 12.49 11.04
N TRP A 207 -6.67 13.13 12.13
CA TRP A 207 -6.76 14.60 12.20
C TRP A 207 -5.40 15.26 11.94
N GLU A 208 -4.33 14.81 12.58
CA GLU A 208 -2.97 15.33 12.36
C GLU A 208 -2.50 15.13 10.92
N ALA A 209 -2.75 13.97 10.31
CA ALA A 209 -2.41 13.72 8.90
C ALA A 209 -3.14 14.70 7.97
N LEU A 210 -4.42 14.96 8.21
CA LEU A 210 -5.21 15.92 7.44
C LEU A 210 -4.75 17.37 7.69
N ASP A 211 -4.55 17.76 8.94
CA ASP A 211 -4.36 19.16 9.31
C ASP A 211 -2.91 19.62 9.31
N LEU A 212 -1.96 18.76 9.61
CA LEU A 212 -0.54 19.08 9.67
C LEU A 212 0.19 18.61 8.41
N LEU A 213 0.02 17.34 8.04
CA LEU A 213 0.69 16.81 6.85
C LEU A 213 -0.01 17.22 5.55
N LYS A 214 -1.29 17.66 5.62
CA LYS A 214 -2.10 18.07 4.44
C LYS A 214 -2.13 16.99 3.37
N VAL A 215 -2.38 15.76 3.81
CA VAL A 215 -2.44 14.61 2.91
C VAL A 215 -3.65 14.69 1.98
N VAL A 216 -3.52 14.07 0.79
CA VAL A 216 -4.60 13.96 -0.19
C VAL A 216 -5.28 12.59 -0.14
N ARG A 217 -4.77 11.68 0.70
CA ARG A 217 -5.30 10.34 0.95
C ARG A 217 -4.78 9.86 2.30
N ILE A 218 -5.64 9.16 3.04
CA ILE A 218 -5.30 8.45 4.27
C ILE A 218 -5.12 6.98 3.94
N ASP A 219 -4.00 6.41 4.33
CA ASP A 219 -3.77 4.98 4.20
C ASP A 219 -4.30 4.27 5.45
N HIS A 220 -5.07 3.20 5.29
CA HIS A 220 -5.98 2.53 6.23
C HIS A 220 -7.17 3.39 6.64
N GLY A 221 -7.08 4.16 7.70
CA GLY A 221 -8.12 5.06 8.21
C GLY A 221 -9.30 4.34 8.89
N VAL A 222 -9.20 3.04 9.19
CA VAL A 222 -10.30 2.22 9.70
C VAL A 222 -10.80 2.67 11.08
N ARG A 223 -9.92 3.26 11.91
CA ARG A 223 -10.30 3.79 13.22
C ARG A 223 -10.95 5.17 13.18
N SER A 224 -11.07 5.78 11.99
CA SER A 224 -11.82 7.06 11.84
C SER A 224 -13.28 6.93 12.29
N GLU A 225 -13.87 5.71 12.23
CA GLU A 225 -15.24 5.45 12.69
C GLU A 225 -15.46 5.74 14.18
N GLU A 226 -14.40 5.80 14.98
CA GLU A 226 -14.44 6.11 16.40
C GLU A 226 -14.74 7.61 16.69
N ASP A 227 -14.64 8.48 15.67
CA ASP A 227 -14.93 9.92 15.76
C ASP A 227 -15.94 10.34 14.68
N GLU A 228 -17.17 10.64 15.11
CA GLU A 228 -18.26 11.04 14.23
C GLU A 228 -17.95 12.34 13.46
N THR A 229 -17.27 13.29 14.08
CA THR A 229 -16.88 14.56 13.42
C THR A 229 -15.86 14.33 12.34
N LEU A 230 -14.89 13.44 12.57
CA LEU A 230 -13.93 13.02 11.58
C LEU A 230 -14.64 12.33 10.40
N MET A 231 -15.56 11.41 10.68
CA MET A 231 -16.34 10.74 9.63
C MET A 231 -17.11 11.72 8.76
N GLN A 232 -17.76 12.73 9.37
CA GLN A 232 -18.47 13.78 8.63
C GLN A 232 -17.51 14.58 7.73
N ARG A 233 -16.31 14.90 8.20
CA ARG A 233 -15.28 15.58 7.41
C ARG A 233 -14.80 14.73 6.23
N LEU A 234 -14.48 13.45 6.45
CA LEU A 234 -14.04 12.53 5.41
C LEU A 234 -15.09 12.39 4.29
N ILE A 235 -16.37 12.32 4.67
CA ILE A 235 -17.49 12.28 3.72
C ILE A 235 -17.59 13.60 2.95
N ALA A 236 -17.58 14.74 3.65
CA ALA A 236 -17.76 16.06 3.02
C ALA A 236 -16.62 16.41 2.05
N GLU A 237 -15.38 16.09 2.41
CA GLU A 237 -14.19 16.33 1.61
C GLU A 237 -13.95 15.22 0.57
N GLN A 238 -14.71 14.13 0.60
CA GLN A 238 -14.46 12.91 -0.18
C GLN A 238 -13.00 12.44 -0.08
N MET A 239 -12.46 12.51 1.15
CA MET A 239 -11.10 12.08 1.45
C MET A 239 -10.99 10.57 1.28
N PRO A 240 -10.08 10.07 0.41
CA PRO A 240 -9.94 8.64 0.19
C PRO A 240 -9.30 7.93 1.40
N LEU A 241 -9.83 6.74 1.72
CA LEU A 241 -9.20 5.78 2.65
C LEU A 241 -8.79 4.53 1.88
N THR A 242 -7.52 4.12 1.97
CA THR A 242 -7.03 2.89 1.34
C THR A 242 -7.04 1.75 2.34
N VAL A 243 -8.17 1.09 2.47
CA VAL A 243 -8.42 0.03 3.45
C VAL A 243 -7.78 -1.28 2.99
N CYS A 244 -7.15 -2.01 3.93
CA CYS A 244 -6.44 -3.26 3.70
C CYS A 244 -7.02 -4.39 4.57
N PRO A 245 -8.09 -5.08 4.11
CA PRO A 245 -8.88 -5.97 4.97
C PRO A 245 -8.10 -7.15 5.56
N LEU A 246 -7.29 -7.84 4.75
CA LEU A 246 -6.51 -8.99 5.23
C LEU A 246 -5.38 -8.56 6.17
N SER A 247 -4.76 -7.40 5.94
CA SER A 247 -3.82 -6.77 6.87
C SER A 247 -4.50 -6.52 8.21
N ASN A 248 -5.67 -5.84 8.20
CA ASN A 248 -6.40 -5.51 9.42
C ASN A 248 -6.79 -6.78 10.21
N LEU A 249 -7.10 -7.89 9.53
CA LEU A 249 -7.35 -9.18 10.18
C LEU A 249 -6.07 -9.78 10.77
N LYS A 250 -4.99 -9.83 9.99
CA LYS A 250 -3.72 -10.45 10.38
C LYS A 250 -3.04 -9.73 11.53
N LEU A 251 -3.11 -8.40 11.54
CA LEU A 251 -2.52 -7.54 12.57
C LEU A 251 -3.44 -7.35 13.78
N LYS A 252 -4.61 -8.01 13.79
CA LYS A 252 -5.60 -7.97 14.88
C LYS A 252 -6.24 -6.59 15.11
N VAL A 253 -6.20 -5.72 14.12
CA VAL A 253 -6.99 -4.48 14.10
C VAL A 253 -8.49 -4.82 14.13
N VAL A 254 -8.87 -5.86 13.39
CA VAL A 254 -10.19 -6.49 13.50
C VAL A 254 -10.04 -7.96 13.90
N GLY A 255 -10.91 -8.44 14.76
CA GLY A 255 -10.86 -9.84 15.21
C GLY A 255 -11.47 -10.83 14.21
N ASP A 256 -12.31 -10.34 13.31
CA ASP A 256 -13.04 -11.12 12.30
C ASP A 256 -13.45 -10.20 11.15
N LEU A 257 -13.29 -10.64 9.91
CA LEU A 257 -13.69 -9.87 8.72
C LEU A 257 -15.18 -9.56 8.67
N SER A 258 -16.05 -10.41 9.23
CA SER A 258 -17.49 -10.13 9.31
C SER A 258 -17.84 -8.91 10.17
N ARG A 259 -16.87 -8.43 10.97
CA ARG A 259 -16.98 -7.21 11.79
C ARG A 259 -16.26 -6.01 11.21
N HIS A 260 -15.62 -6.18 10.05
CA HIS A 260 -14.89 -5.09 9.42
C HIS A 260 -15.86 -3.96 9.04
N ASN A 261 -15.47 -2.73 9.31
CA ASN A 261 -16.33 -1.55 9.16
C ASN A 261 -16.42 -0.99 7.72
N LEU A 262 -15.69 -1.56 6.75
CA LEU A 262 -15.64 -1.05 5.37
C LEU A 262 -17.03 -0.89 4.76
N ARG A 263 -17.94 -1.88 4.93
CA ARG A 263 -19.30 -1.78 4.40
C ARG A 263 -20.04 -0.58 4.97
N ARG A 264 -19.98 -0.36 6.29
CA ARG A 264 -20.63 0.79 6.95
C ARG A 264 -20.06 2.11 6.47
N MET A 265 -18.71 2.20 6.33
CA MET A 265 -18.06 3.38 5.77
C MET A 265 -18.53 3.67 4.35
N LEU A 266 -18.60 2.62 3.49
CA LEU A 266 -19.09 2.75 2.12
C LEU A 266 -20.54 3.23 2.08
N GLU A 267 -21.42 2.63 2.88
CA GLU A 267 -22.85 3.00 3.00
C GLU A 267 -23.04 4.43 3.52
N CYS A 268 -22.18 4.90 4.42
CA CYS A 268 -22.16 6.29 4.89
C CYS A 268 -21.61 7.29 3.85
N GLY A 269 -21.06 6.83 2.74
CA GLY A 269 -20.54 7.69 1.68
C GLY A 269 -19.06 8.07 1.82
N VAL A 270 -18.29 7.40 2.67
CA VAL A 270 -16.83 7.55 2.71
C VAL A 270 -16.21 6.97 1.44
N LEU A 271 -15.25 7.65 0.88
CA LEU A 271 -14.50 7.18 -0.29
C LEU A 271 -13.48 6.11 0.13
N VAL A 272 -13.95 4.88 0.33
CA VAL A 272 -13.10 3.73 0.69
C VAL A 272 -12.68 2.95 -0.55
N THR A 273 -11.47 2.38 -0.52
CA THR A 273 -10.93 1.45 -1.50
C THR A 273 -10.46 0.18 -0.82
N VAL A 274 -10.27 -0.91 -1.57
CA VAL A 274 -9.70 -2.18 -1.10
C VAL A 274 -8.30 -2.35 -1.66
N ASN A 275 -7.35 -2.73 -0.81
CA ASN A 275 -5.94 -2.90 -1.15
C ASN A 275 -5.34 -4.10 -0.42
N SER A 276 -4.12 -4.49 -0.76
CA SER A 276 -3.50 -5.70 -0.20
C SER A 276 -2.42 -5.44 0.84
N ASP A 277 -1.85 -4.21 0.91
CA ASP A 277 -0.81 -3.82 1.86
C ASP A 277 0.51 -4.59 1.66
N ASP A 278 0.72 -5.65 2.40
CA ASP A 278 1.86 -6.57 2.33
C ASP A 278 1.38 -7.98 1.95
N PRO A 279 0.97 -8.21 0.68
CA PRO A 279 0.21 -9.40 0.28
C PRO A 279 0.93 -10.71 0.49
N ALA A 280 2.27 -10.74 0.42
CA ALA A 280 3.05 -11.94 0.66
C ALA A 280 2.98 -12.40 2.13
N TYR A 281 2.70 -11.49 3.05
CA TYR A 281 2.65 -11.73 4.50
C TYR A 281 1.23 -11.90 5.02
N PHE A 282 0.25 -11.18 4.45
CA PHE A 282 -1.11 -11.12 4.98
C PHE A 282 -2.10 -12.08 4.31
N GLY A 283 -1.62 -12.90 3.37
CA GLY A 283 -2.38 -14.04 2.88
C GLY A 283 -3.11 -13.82 1.57
N GLY A 284 -2.83 -12.73 0.84
CA GLY A 284 -3.39 -12.60 -0.51
C GLY A 284 -3.24 -11.23 -1.14
N TYR A 285 -3.18 -11.25 -2.48
CA TYR A 285 -3.17 -10.06 -3.32
C TYR A 285 -4.56 -9.45 -3.44
N LEU A 286 -4.74 -8.50 -4.34
CA LEU A 286 -5.92 -7.66 -4.39
C LEU A 286 -7.23 -8.45 -4.59
N ASN A 287 -7.26 -9.43 -5.50
CA ASN A 287 -8.45 -10.25 -5.70
C ASN A 287 -8.84 -11.04 -4.45
N GLN A 288 -7.87 -11.56 -3.69
CA GLN A 288 -8.16 -12.29 -2.46
C GLN A 288 -8.76 -11.37 -1.40
N ASN A 289 -8.22 -10.15 -1.25
CA ASN A 289 -8.79 -9.13 -0.36
C ASN A 289 -10.27 -8.84 -0.71
N PHE A 290 -10.56 -8.63 -1.99
CA PHE A 290 -11.93 -8.40 -2.45
C PHE A 290 -12.84 -9.60 -2.19
N ILE A 291 -12.38 -10.82 -2.47
CA ILE A 291 -13.19 -12.04 -2.36
C ILE A 291 -13.53 -12.33 -0.89
N GLU A 292 -12.53 -12.36 -0.01
CA GLU A 292 -12.75 -12.64 1.41
C GLU A 292 -13.59 -11.55 2.08
N LEU A 293 -13.38 -10.29 1.72
CA LEU A 293 -14.19 -9.19 2.22
C LEU A 293 -15.64 -9.27 1.73
N ALA A 294 -15.84 -9.61 0.43
CA ALA A 294 -17.17 -9.74 -0.15
C ALA A 294 -17.96 -10.85 0.52
N ASP A 295 -17.33 -12.00 0.77
CA ASP A 295 -17.96 -13.12 1.46
C ASP A 295 -18.28 -12.79 2.93
N ALA A 296 -17.35 -12.13 3.62
CA ALA A 296 -17.50 -11.80 5.04
C ALA A 296 -18.56 -10.72 5.31
N LEU A 297 -18.70 -9.75 4.41
CA LEU A 297 -19.61 -8.61 4.55
C LEU A 297 -20.86 -8.71 3.67
N ASP A 298 -21.07 -9.82 2.95
CA ASP A 298 -22.18 -10.02 2.01
C ASP A 298 -22.29 -8.83 1.01
N LEU A 299 -21.15 -8.47 0.38
CA LEU A 299 -21.10 -7.40 -0.61
C LEU A 299 -21.73 -7.87 -1.93
N ASN A 300 -22.57 -7.04 -2.48
CA ASN A 300 -23.23 -7.33 -3.75
C ASN A 300 -22.48 -6.75 -4.96
N GLU A 301 -22.98 -7.00 -6.18
CA GLU A 301 -22.38 -6.51 -7.43
C GLU A 301 -22.20 -4.98 -7.45
N ALA A 302 -23.18 -4.23 -6.95
CA ALA A 302 -23.12 -2.76 -6.94
C ALA A 302 -22.01 -2.26 -5.99
N ASP A 303 -21.86 -2.89 -4.84
CA ASP A 303 -20.78 -2.59 -3.88
C ASP A 303 -19.41 -2.82 -4.52
N ILE A 304 -19.20 -3.97 -5.17
CA ILE A 304 -17.94 -4.30 -5.84
C ILE A 304 -17.61 -3.31 -6.97
N ARG A 305 -18.59 -2.97 -7.82
CA ARG A 305 -18.37 -1.96 -8.86
C ARG A 305 -18.03 -0.60 -8.28
N THR A 306 -18.68 -0.23 -7.18
CA THR A 306 -18.40 1.03 -6.48
C THR A 306 -16.99 1.05 -5.92
N LEU A 307 -16.55 -0.02 -5.25
CA LEU A 307 -15.19 -0.15 -4.72
C LEU A 307 -14.13 -0.11 -5.84
N CYS A 308 -14.38 -0.79 -6.97
CA CYS A 308 -13.49 -0.72 -8.13
C CYS A 308 -13.42 0.70 -8.72
N LYS A 309 -14.55 1.42 -8.84
CA LYS A 309 -14.55 2.82 -9.29
C LYS A 309 -13.86 3.74 -8.28
N ASN A 310 -14.08 3.52 -6.99
CA ASN A 310 -13.42 4.28 -5.93
C ASN A 310 -11.89 4.17 -6.02
N SER A 311 -11.34 2.98 -6.36
CA SER A 311 -9.90 2.83 -6.51
C SER A 311 -9.32 3.75 -7.58
N PHE A 312 -10.02 3.93 -8.71
CA PHE A 312 -9.60 4.91 -9.72
C PHE A 312 -9.85 6.35 -9.30
N LYS A 313 -11.00 6.63 -8.64
CA LYS A 313 -11.32 7.97 -8.13
C LYS A 313 -10.26 8.49 -7.17
N ALA A 314 -9.78 7.63 -6.29
CA ALA A 314 -8.77 7.92 -5.27
C ALA A 314 -7.33 7.98 -5.81
N SER A 315 -7.09 7.51 -7.04
CA SER A 315 -5.76 7.41 -7.63
C SER A 315 -5.19 8.76 -8.11
N PHE A 316 -3.88 8.79 -8.34
CA PHE A 316 -3.17 9.91 -8.97
C PHE A 316 -3.29 9.94 -10.51
N LEU A 317 -4.15 9.12 -11.09
CA LEU A 317 -4.50 9.22 -12.51
C LEU A 317 -5.19 10.55 -12.81
N ASN A 318 -5.03 11.03 -14.04
CA ASN A 318 -5.77 12.19 -14.50
C ASN A 318 -7.26 11.85 -14.77
N GLU A 319 -8.11 12.85 -14.88
CA GLU A 319 -9.55 12.64 -15.01
C GLU A 319 -9.95 11.90 -16.30
N GLU A 320 -9.22 12.06 -17.40
CA GLU A 320 -9.49 11.35 -18.66
C GLU A 320 -9.26 9.84 -18.48
N GLU A 321 -8.15 9.47 -17.84
CA GLU A 321 -7.84 8.07 -17.51
C GLU A 321 -8.90 7.48 -16.57
N LYS A 322 -9.32 8.21 -15.52
CA LYS A 322 -10.36 7.77 -14.58
C LYS A 322 -11.69 7.51 -15.29
N VAL A 323 -12.15 8.46 -16.12
CA VAL A 323 -13.40 8.32 -16.88
C VAL A 323 -13.37 7.10 -17.80
N LYS A 324 -12.25 6.85 -18.46
CA LYS A 324 -12.06 5.64 -19.27
C LYS A 324 -12.25 4.36 -18.43
N ARG A 325 -11.66 4.31 -17.22
CA ARG A 325 -11.78 3.15 -16.33
C ARG A 325 -13.21 2.97 -15.80
N TYR A 326 -13.93 4.04 -15.52
CA TYR A 326 -15.35 3.94 -15.15
C TYR A 326 -16.18 3.31 -16.27
N ALA A 327 -15.97 3.73 -17.50
CA ALA A 327 -16.66 3.18 -18.67
C ALA A 327 -16.33 1.68 -18.89
N GLU A 328 -15.06 1.28 -18.68
CA GLU A 328 -14.66 -0.13 -18.73
C GLU A 328 -15.38 -0.97 -17.65
N ILE A 329 -15.46 -0.48 -16.41
CA ILE A 329 -16.18 -1.14 -15.31
C ILE A 329 -17.68 -1.28 -15.63
N ASP A 330 -18.31 -0.24 -16.15
CA ASP A 330 -19.72 -0.23 -16.50
C ASP A 330 -20.06 -1.15 -17.69
N GLY A 331 -19.13 -1.30 -18.62
CA GLY A 331 -19.28 -2.15 -19.81
C GLY A 331 -19.09 -3.64 -19.55
N ILE A 332 -18.59 -4.06 -18.36
CA ILE A 332 -18.43 -5.47 -18.05
C ILE A 332 -19.76 -6.07 -17.55
N HIS A 333 -20.33 -6.91 -18.38
CA HIS A 333 -21.51 -7.72 -18.06
C HIS A 333 -21.07 -9.18 -17.97
N VAL A 334 -20.93 -9.71 -16.78
CA VAL A 334 -20.46 -11.08 -16.49
C VAL A 334 -21.63 -11.96 -16.08
#